data_5c6d3c94b29de00a912ae8f7a3c5d814
#
_entry.id   5c6d3c94b29de00a912ae8f7a3c5d814
#
_cell.length_a   1.000
_cell.length_b   1.000
_cell.length_c   1.000
_cell.angle_alpha   90.00
_cell.angle_beta   90.00
_cell.angle_gamma   90.00
#
_symmetry.space_group_name_H-M   'P 1'
#
loop_
_entity.id
_entity.type
_entity.pdbx_description
1 polymer ?
#
loop_
_entity_poly.entity_id
_entity_poly.type
_entity_poly.pdbx_seq_one_letter_code
_entity_poly.pdbx_strand_id
1 'polypeptide(L)' 'MDKVEQYRSHAARALHDAEISNRLDRKQLLMELAEAWLELADMQARTPNPERRRFDQALRPYSERN' A
#
# COMPACT_ATOMS: atom_id res chain seq x y z
N MET A 1 6.03 -3.38 -13.71
CA MET A 1 5.12 -2.40 -13.16
C MET A 1 5.32 -2.23 -11.68
N ASP A 2 5.24 -1.03 -11.21
CA ASP A 2 5.49 -0.72 -9.81
C ASP A 2 4.35 -1.22 -8.92
N LYS A 3 4.70 -1.88 -7.82
CA LYS A 3 3.69 -2.39 -6.91
C LYS A 3 2.86 -1.26 -6.29
N VAL A 4 3.51 -0.14 -6.02
CA VAL A 4 2.79 0.99 -5.45
C VAL A 4 1.70 1.45 -6.39
N GLU A 5 2.00 1.53 -7.67
CA GLU A 5 0.99 1.91 -8.65
C GLU A 5 -0.11 0.87 -8.76
N GLN A 6 0.24 -0.39 -8.67
CA GLN A 6 -0.76 -1.44 -8.70
C GLN A 6 -1.72 -1.31 -7.51
N TYR A 7 -1.16 -1.08 -6.34
CA TYR A 7 -2.01 -0.92 -5.16
C TYR A 7 -2.90 0.30 -5.29
N ARG A 8 -2.36 1.38 -5.81
CA ARG A 8 -3.16 2.59 -6.01
C ARG A 8 -4.26 2.38 -7.04
N SER A 9 -3.95 1.60 -8.08
CA SER A 9 -4.97 1.27 -9.07
C SER A 9 -6.10 0.47 -8.45
N HIS A 10 -5.74 -0.49 -7.61
CA HIS A 10 -6.77 -1.27 -6.93
C HIS A 10 -7.61 -0.39 -6.02
N ALA A 11 -6.98 0.54 -5.32
CA ALA A 11 -7.71 1.44 -4.45
C ALA A 11 -8.66 2.34 -5.26
N ALA A 12 -8.18 2.86 -6.37
CA ALA A 12 -9.01 3.73 -7.20
C ALA A 12 -10.20 2.97 -7.74
N ARG A 13 -9.98 1.72 -8.11
CA ARG A 13 -11.06 0.90 -8.63
C ARG A 13 -12.11 0.62 -7.56
N ALA A 14 -11.63 0.34 -6.35
CA ALA A 14 -12.54 0.07 -5.25
C ALA A 14 -13.36 1.32 -4.93
N LEU A 15 -12.73 2.48 -4.94
CA LEU A 15 -13.45 3.72 -4.70
C LEU A 15 -14.48 3.99 -5.78
N HIS A 16 -14.12 3.73 -7.02
CA HIS A 16 -15.04 3.92 -8.12
C HIS A 16 -16.25 2.99 -7.95
N ASP A 17 -16.00 1.74 -7.62
CA ASP A 17 -17.08 0.80 -7.40
C ASP A 17 -17.96 1.22 -6.24
N ALA A 18 -17.34 1.79 -5.20
CA ALA A 18 -18.11 2.27 -4.07
C ALA A 18 -19.04 3.40 -4.46
N GLU A 19 -18.58 4.28 -5.34
CA GLU A 19 -19.38 5.40 -5.76
C GLU A 19 -20.61 5.00 -6.55
N ILE A 20 -20.48 3.96 -7.34
CA ILE A 20 -21.60 3.52 -8.17
C ILE A 20 -22.45 2.48 -7.48
N SER A 21 -22.09 2.06 -6.29
CA SER A 21 -22.85 1.05 -5.56
C SER A 21 -24.09 1.69 -4.96
N ASN A 22 -25.21 0.99 -5.09
CA ASN A 22 -26.47 1.43 -4.51
C ASN A 22 -26.68 0.90 -3.10
N ARG A 23 -25.86 -0.02 -2.67
CA ARG A 23 -26.04 -0.66 -1.38
C ARG A 23 -25.03 -0.09 -0.41
N LEU A 24 -25.55 0.34 0.72
CA LEU A 24 -24.72 0.99 1.73
C LEU A 24 -23.67 0.05 2.30
N ASP A 25 -24.07 -1.17 2.61
CA ASP A 25 -23.14 -2.13 3.18
C ASP A 25 -22.02 -2.44 2.22
N ARG A 26 -22.35 -2.60 0.94
CA ARG A 26 -21.34 -2.87 -0.07
C ARG A 26 -20.43 -1.68 -0.27
N LYS A 27 -21.02 -0.49 -0.23
CA LYS A 27 -20.23 0.72 -0.38
C LYS A 27 -19.20 0.84 0.73
N GLN A 28 -19.60 0.53 1.95
CA GLN A 28 -18.68 0.59 3.07
C GLN A 28 -17.56 -0.43 2.93
N LEU A 29 -17.89 -1.64 2.49
CA LEU A 29 -16.88 -2.66 2.28
C LEU A 29 -15.87 -2.22 1.24
N LEU A 30 -16.34 -1.63 0.16
CA LEU A 30 -15.45 -1.19 -0.90
C LEU A 30 -14.56 -0.05 -0.44
N MET A 31 -15.09 0.83 0.39
CA MET A 31 -14.28 1.92 0.91
C MET A 31 -13.22 1.39 1.85
N GLU A 32 -13.55 0.42 2.67
CA GLU A 32 -12.57 -0.20 3.55
C GLU A 32 -11.49 -0.91 2.75
N LEU A 33 -11.90 -1.56 1.67
CA LEU A 33 -10.93 -2.23 0.81
C LEU A 33 -10.00 -1.21 0.18
N ALA A 34 -10.54 -0.09 -0.27
CA ALA A 34 -9.71 0.96 -0.86
C ALA A 34 -8.70 1.49 0.15
N GLU A 35 -9.14 1.68 1.38
CA GLU A 35 -8.22 2.15 2.42
C GLU A 35 -7.11 1.14 2.68
N ALA A 36 -7.45 -0.14 2.68
CA ALA A 36 -6.44 -1.17 2.86
C ALA A 36 -5.40 -1.14 1.75
N TRP A 37 -5.87 -0.97 0.50
CA TRP A 37 -4.95 -0.88 -0.61
C TRP A 37 -4.05 0.34 -0.51
N LEU A 38 -4.60 1.46 -0.05
CA LEU A 38 -3.80 2.66 0.10
C LEU A 38 -2.76 2.49 1.20
N GLU A 39 -3.11 1.79 2.26
CA GLU A 39 -2.13 1.50 3.31
C GLU A 39 -1.01 0.63 2.79
N LEU A 40 -1.35 -0.36 2.00
CA LEU A 40 -0.33 -1.21 1.39
C LEU A 40 0.58 -0.41 0.48
N ALA A 41 0.01 0.50 -0.28
CA ALA A 41 0.80 1.34 -1.16
C ALA A 41 1.74 2.21 -0.35
N ASP A 42 1.25 2.76 0.74
CA ASP A 42 2.06 3.60 1.59
C ASP A 42 3.23 2.83 2.20
N MET A 43 2.95 1.62 2.67
CA MET A 43 4.00 0.79 3.23
C MET A 43 5.04 0.43 2.19
N GLN A 44 4.61 0.12 0.97
CA GLN A 44 5.54 -0.18 -0.10
C GLN A 44 6.39 1.03 -0.47
N ALA A 45 5.80 2.21 -0.40
CA ALA A 45 6.55 3.41 -0.71
C ALA A 45 7.64 3.67 0.32
N ARG A 46 7.36 3.34 1.57
CA ARG A 46 8.34 3.55 2.62
C ARG A 46 9.45 2.52 2.60
N THR A 47 9.09 1.27 2.30
CA THR A 47 10.06 0.20 2.22
C THR A 47 9.87 -0.52 0.90
N PRO A 48 10.24 0.13 -0.18
CA PRO A 48 9.88 -0.34 -1.52
C PRO A 48 10.47 -1.69 -1.87
N ASN A 49 11.61 -2.03 -1.31
CA ASN A 49 12.29 -3.24 -1.77
C ASN A 49 12.92 -3.96 -0.59
N PRO A 50 12.47 -5.18 -0.28
CA PRO A 50 13.06 -5.95 0.82
C PRO A 50 14.55 -6.20 0.66
N GLU A 51 15.00 -6.44 -0.55
CA GLU A 51 16.41 -6.66 -0.79
C GLU A 51 17.20 -5.41 -0.51
N ARG A 52 16.70 -4.29 -0.94
CA ARG A 52 17.36 -3.03 -0.71
C ARG A 52 17.44 -2.73 0.77
N ARG A 53 16.38 -3.04 1.48
CA ARG A 53 16.34 -2.83 2.89
C ARG A 53 17.38 -3.67 3.60
N ARG A 54 17.52 -4.91 3.18
CA ARG A 54 18.51 -5.80 3.74
C ARG A 54 19.91 -5.27 3.48
N PHE A 55 20.11 -4.75 2.31
CA PHE A 55 21.38 -4.19 1.91
C PHE A 55 21.75 -2.99 2.77
N ASP A 56 20.78 -2.13 3.03
CA ASP A 56 20.99 -0.98 3.88
C ASP A 56 21.41 -1.39 5.27
N GLN A 57 20.77 -2.38 5.81
CA GLN A 57 21.11 -2.86 7.14
C GLN A 57 22.53 -3.38 7.19
N ALA A 58 22.96 -4.04 6.15
CA ALA A 58 24.31 -4.55 6.08
C ALA A 58 25.33 -3.42 6.01
N LEU A 59 24.97 -2.32 5.40
CA LEU A 59 25.91 -1.23 5.19
C LEU A 59 26.12 -0.38 6.42
N ARG A 60 25.21 -0.41 7.39
CA ARG A 60 25.39 0.40 8.57
C ARG A 60 25.11 -0.39 9.83
N PRO A 61 25.96 -1.36 10.08
CA PRO A 61 25.73 -2.23 11.21
C PRO A 61 26.08 -1.59 12.54
N TYR A 62 27.15 -0.86 12.58
CA TYR A 62 27.65 -0.40 13.86
C TYR A 62 27.21 0.98 14.21
N SER A 63 27.14 1.83 13.24
CA SER A 63 26.72 3.19 13.53
C SER A 63 25.32 3.20 14.12
N GLU A 64 24.55 2.25 13.76
CA GLU A 64 23.21 2.18 14.29
C GLU A 64 23.19 1.75 15.74
N ARG A 65 24.09 0.90 16.08
CA ARG A 65 24.13 0.37 17.41
C ARG A 65 24.69 1.35 18.41
N ASN A 66 25.45 2.23 17.95
CA ASN A 66 25.99 3.25 18.81
C ASN A 66 25.02 4.34 19.04
#